data_0c091647c8ae08a9dd240693f07a26ff
#
_entry.id   0c091647c8ae08a9dd240693f07a26ff
#
_cell.length_a   1.000
_cell.length_b   1.000
_cell.length_c   1.000
_cell.angle_alpha   90.00
_cell.angle_beta   90.00
_cell.angle_gamma   90.00
#
_symmetry.space_group_name_H-M   'P 1'
#
loop_
_entity.id
_entity.type
_entity.pdbx_description
1 polymer ?
#
loop_
_entity_poly.entity_id
_entity_poly.type
_entity_poly.pdbx_seq_one_letter_code
_entity_poly.pdbx_strand_id
1 'polypeptide(L)'
;MTLSIHQNTSRAAGYRKSLEGWAKAGIRFVEVTDVMLDEFLKTDTVAAAKRVLTDLGLTPVSAAAVLPDIWIPGEARVASLDTWKRRCDQFSTIGLQKIYCPSITNRRVTAEDFKATPACIREAGDIARQFNLTAMIEFARTSTHLSTLRSTLTVIREAAHSNVRPMLDFFHFWSGMSKFEDLDMIRSGEIAHVHFQDILDTPRELMDNNGRVIPGDGAAPVVAILRKLAEKAYSGPLSVELFLMELQQGDPFEVASRITQKCEAVMRKAGVL
;
A
#
# COMPACT_ATOMS: atom_id res chain seq x y z
N MET A 1 -13.98 -0.77 -9.60
CA MET A 1 -12.91 -0.42 -8.61
C MET A 1 -13.13 1.03 -8.17
N THR A 2 -12.59 1.45 -7.04
CA THR A 2 -12.77 2.82 -6.52
C THR A 2 -11.43 3.54 -6.40
N LEU A 3 -11.39 4.84 -6.70
CA LEU A 3 -10.16 5.63 -6.54
C LEU A 3 -9.94 5.98 -5.06
N SER A 4 -8.70 5.84 -4.62
CA SER A 4 -8.20 6.25 -3.31
C SER A 4 -6.90 7.02 -3.48
N ILE A 5 -6.51 7.83 -2.50
CA ILE A 5 -5.22 8.50 -2.47
C ILE A 5 -4.49 8.13 -1.18
N HIS A 6 -3.22 7.81 -1.31
CA HIS A 6 -2.30 7.52 -0.22
C HIS A 6 -1.67 8.81 0.33
N GLN A 7 -1.60 8.97 1.64
CA GLN A 7 -1.19 10.25 2.27
C GLN A 7 0.22 10.71 1.91
N ASN A 8 1.15 9.83 1.52
CA ASN A 8 2.45 10.26 1.01
C ASN A 8 2.36 11.25 -0.17
N THR A 9 1.29 11.15 -0.97
CA THR A 9 1.09 12.00 -2.16
C THR A 9 0.94 13.50 -1.83
N SER A 10 0.48 13.84 -0.62
CA SER A 10 0.39 15.24 -0.13
C SER A 10 1.06 15.39 1.24
N ARG A 11 2.22 14.77 1.42
CA ARG A 11 2.89 14.61 2.71
C ARG A 11 3.16 15.92 3.44
N ALA A 12 3.56 16.98 2.73
CA ALA A 12 3.90 18.27 3.35
C ALA A 12 2.68 18.97 3.98
N ALA A 13 1.47 18.65 3.53
CA ALA A 13 0.24 19.21 4.10
C ALA A 13 -0.11 18.64 5.49
N GLY A 14 0.48 17.50 5.87
CA GLY A 14 0.17 16.80 7.12
C GLY A 14 -1.18 16.10 7.10
N TYR A 15 -1.48 15.38 8.19
CA TYR A 15 -2.64 14.48 8.29
C TYR A 15 -3.97 15.18 7.97
N ARG A 16 -4.29 16.29 8.68
CA ARG A 16 -5.57 16.99 8.55
C ARG A 16 -5.74 17.69 7.21
N LYS A 17 -4.78 18.53 6.82
CA LYS A 17 -4.91 19.36 5.61
C LYS A 17 -4.94 18.55 4.32
N SER A 18 -4.19 17.42 4.26
CA SER A 18 -4.27 16.52 3.10
C SER A 18 -5.69 15.98 2.93
N LEU A 19 -6.30 15.49 4.02
CA LEU A 19 -7.66 14.94 4.02
C LEU A 19 -8.73 15.99 3.70
N GLU A 20 -8.61 17.19 4.26
CA GLU A 20 -9.53 18.33 3.97
C GLU A 20 -9.51 18.71 2.47
N GLY A 21 -8.30 18.85 1.89
CA GLY A 21 -8.16 19.16 0.47
C GLY A 21 -8.73 18.07 -0.43
N TRP A 22 -8.46 16.81 -0.10
CA TRP A 22 -8.96 15.67 -0.86
C TRP A 22 -10.48 15.51 -0.77
N ALA A 23 -11.07 15.67 0.42
CA ALA A 23 -12.52 15.65 0.59
C ALA A 23 -13.20 16.75 -0.23
N LYS A 24 -12.63 17.97 -0.25
CA LYS A 24 -13.08 19.09 -1.07
C LYS A 24 -13.00 18.77 -2.57
N ALA A 25 -11.96 18.04 -3.01
CA ALA A 25 -11.81 17.59 -4.40
C ALA A 25 -12.72 16.40 -4.78
N GLY A 26 -13.55 15.91 -3.86
CA GLY A 26 -14.50 14.83 -4.10
C GLY A 26 -13.97 13.42 -3.82
N ILE A 27 -12.73 13.28 -3.35
CA ILE A 27 -12.21 11.98 -2.88
C ILE A 27 -13.04 11.49 -1.70
N ARG A 28 -13.34 10.19 -1.69
CA ARG A 28 -14.09 9.52 -0.61
C ARG A 28 -13.30 8.43 0.08
N PHE A 29 -12.33 7.84 -0.59
CA PHE A 29 -11.51 6.75 -0.08
C PHE A 29 -10.07 7.21 0.07
N VAL A 30 -9.47 6.95 1.23
CA VAL A 30 -8.14 7.44 1.56
C VAL A 30 -7.30 6.35 2.22
N GLU A 31 -6.01 6.43 2.02
CA GLU A 31 -5.05 5.58 2.68
C GLU A 31 -4.17 6.38 3.64
N VAL A 32 -4.10 5.91 4.89
CA VAL A 32 -3.43 6.60 5.99
C VAL A 32 -1.98 6.11 6.11
N THR A 33 -1.07 6.98 6.52
CA THR A 33 0.32 6.58 6.82
C THR A 33 0.63 6.71 8.30
N ASP A 34 1.47 5.80 8.80
CA ASP A 34 1.97 5.83 10.17
C ASP A 34 2.74 7.13 10.48
N VAL A 35 3.58 7.59 9.54
CA VAL A 35 4.40 8.81 9.71
C VAL A 35 3.53 10.05 9.89
N MET A 36 2.49 10.22 9.05
CA MET A 36 1.61 11.40 9.16
C MET A 36 0.68 11.31 10.37
N LEU A 37 0.28 10.10 10.75
CA LEU A 37 -0.45 9.88 11.98
C LEU A 37 0.41 10.21 13.20
N ASP A 38 1.67 9.76 13.25
CA ASP A 38 2.58 10.07 14.36
C ASP A 38 2.81 11.58 14.54
N GLU A 39 3.00 12.31 13.43
CA GLU A 39 3.11 13.77 13.50
C GLU A 39 1.83 14.41 14.06
N PHE A 40 0.66 13.94 13.62
CA PHE A 40 -0.62 14.43 14.14
C PHE A 40 -0.80 14.12 15.64
N LEU A 41 -0.38 12.94 16.07
CA LEU A 41 -0.49 12.50 17.47
C LEU A 41 0.47 13.21 18.44
N LYS A 42 1.41 14.01 17.96
CA LYS A 42 2.24 14.87 18.85
C LYS A 42 1.42 15.96 19.53
N THR A 43 0.32 16.39 18.93
CA THR A 43 -0.55 17.47 19.43
C THR A 43 -2.00 17.06 19.60
N ASP A 44 -2.35 15.85 19.15
CA ASP A 44 -3.73 15.39 19.08
C ASP A 44 -3.85 13.90 19.50
N THR A 45 -5.01 13.31 19.41
CA THR A 45 -5.29 11.93 19.81
C THR A 45 -5.74 11.07 18.63
N VAL A 46 -5.67 9.73 18.78
CA VAL A 46 -6.21 8.78 17.80
C VAL A 46 -7.71 9.00 17.57
N ALA A 47 -8.45 9.33 18.63
CA ALA A 47 -9.87 9.67 18.52
C ALA A 47 -10.11 10.94 17.70
N ALA A 48 -9.22 11.93 17.81
CA ALA A 48 -9.28 13.13 16.97
C ALA A 48 -8.94 12.81 15.50
N ALA A 49 -7.95 11.93 15.25
CA ALA A 49 -7.65 11.46 13.89
C ALA A 49 -8.87 10.78 13.24
N LYS A 50 -9.58 9.93 13.98
CA LYS A 50 -10.86 9.34 13.54
C LYS A 50 -11.91 10.40 13.22
N ARG A 51 -12.09 11.39 14.11
CA ARG A 51 -13.05 12.47 13.86
C ARG A 51 -12.78 13.24 12.60
N VAL A 52 -11.50 13.53 12.27
CA VAL A 52 -11.15 14.18 10.99
C VAL A 52 -11.71 13.40 9.79
N LEU A 53 -11.57 12.08 9.78
CA LEU A 53 -12.10 11.24 8.71
C LEU A 53 -13.63 11.26 8.66
N THR A 54 -14.29 11.09 9.82
CA THR A 54 -15.75 11.02 9.89
C THR A 54 -16.41 12.35 9.54
N ASP A 55 -15.87 13.47 10.04
CA ASP A 55 -16.41 14.82 9.79
C ASP A 55 -16.29 15.22 8.32
N LEU A 56 -15.25 14.71 7.62
CA LEU A 56 -15.04 14.92 6.18
C LEU A 56 -15.76 13.89 5.30
N GLY A 57 -16.45 12.91 5.87
CA GLY A 57 -17.12 11.83 5.13
C GLY A 57 -16.14 10.94 4.36
N LEU A 58 -14.93 10.76 4.87
CA LEU A 58 -13.87 9.94 4.27
C LEU A 58 -13.87 8.53 4.84
N THR A 59 -13.67 7.54 3.97
CA THR A 59 -13.52 6.14 4.34
C THR A 59 -12.05 5.74 4.24
N PRO A 60 -11.37 5.42 5.35
CA PRO A 60 -10.02 4.90 5.31
C PRO A 60 -10.04 3.45 4.83
N VAL A 61 -9.28 3.13 3.78
CA VAL A 61 -9.32 1.81 3.12
C VAL A 61 -8.15 0.91 3.48
N SER A 62 -7.02 1.49 3.85
CA SER A 62 -5.79 0.81 4.23
C SER A 62 -4.88 1.76 5.02
N ALA A 63 -3.92 1.20 5.74
CA ALA A 63 -2.86 1.97 6.38
C ALA A 63 -1.50 1.29 6.26
N ALA A 64 -0.46 2.11 6.06
CA ALA A 64 0.92 1.70 6.08
C ALA A 64 1.44 1.56 7.52
N ALA A 65 2.18 0.50 7.79
CA ALA A 65 3.09 0.38 8.92
C ALA A 65 4.47 -0.03 8.38
N VAL A 66 5.36 0.95 8.26
CA VAL A 66 6.68 0.74 7.64
C VAL A 66 7.67 0.21 8.69
N LEU A 67 7.85 -1.10 8.72
CA LEU A 67 8.63 -1.80 9.76
C LEU A 67 9.71 -2.70 9.14
N PRO A 68 10.98 -2.61 9.60
CA PRO A 68 12.03 -3.48 9.09
C PRO A 68 11.83 -4.93 9.54
N ASP A 69 12.17 -5.87 8.66
CA ASP A 69 12.30 -7.31 8.92
C ASP A 69 11.11 -8.01 9.61
N ILE A 70 9.89 -7.45 9.55
CA ILE A 70 8.73 -8.07 10.21
C ILE A 70 8.39 -9.47 9.64
N TRP A 71 8.70 -9.69 8.35
CA TRP A 71 8.37 -10.92 7.63
C TRP A 71 9.47 -12.00 7.67
N ILE A 72 10.56 -11.74 8.38
CA ILE A 72 11.75 -12.60 8.41
C ILE A 72 12.28 -12.71 9.85
N PRO A 73 12.83 -13.86 10.30
CA PRO A 73 13.36 -13.98 11.65
C PRO A 73 14.59 -13.06 11.87
N GLY A 74 14.78 -12.62 13.11
CA GLY A 74 15.93 -11.79 13.50
C GLY A 74 15.61 -10.85 14.67
N GLU A 75 16.64 -10.20 15.20
CA GLU A 75 16.50 -9.29 16.34
C GLU A 75 15.62 -8.09 16.05
N ALA A 76 15.77 -7.47 14.87
CA ALA A 76 14.95 -6.32 14.46
C ALA A 76 13.46 -6.63 14.45
N ARG A 77 13.08 -7.90 14.19
CA ARG A 77 11.70 -8.33 14.17
C ARG A 77 10.98 -8.18 15.51
N VAL A 78 11.66 -8.34 16.63
CA VAL A 78 11.03 -8.23 17.97
C VAL A 78 10.46 -6.82 18.15
N ALA A 79 11.26 -5.79 17.93
CA ALA A 79 10.81 -4.39 18.02
C ALA A 79 9.75 -4.05 16.97
N SER A 80 9.86 -4.65 15.78
CA SER A 80 8.86 -4.49 14.70
C SER A 80 7.52 -5.10 15.08
N LEU A 81 7.46 -6.25 15.75
CA LEU A 81 6.22 -6.86 16.22
C LEU A 81 5.53 -6.03 17.32
N ASP A 82 6.27 -5.46 18.25
CA ASP A 82 5.72 -4.57 19.27
C ASP A 82 5.12 -3.32 18.63
N THR A 83 5.81 -2.75 17.64
CA THR A 83 5.31 -1.62 16.88
C THR A 83 4.10 -2.01 16.03
N TRP A 84 4.13 -3.18 15.39
CA TRP A 84 3.00 -3.71 14.61
C TRP A 84 1.73 -3.84 15.44
N LYS A 85 1.84 -4.39 16.65
CA LYS A 85 0.72 -4.50 17.59
C LYS A 85 0.14 -3.14 17.95
N ARG A 86 0.99 -2.16 18.25
CA ARG A 86 0.57 -0.78 18.54
C ARG A 86 -0.11 -0.14 17.32
N ARG A 87 0.40 -0.36 16.09
CA ARG A 87 -0.23 0.14 14.85
C ARG A 87 -1.58 -0.52 14.59
N CYS A 88 -1.70 -1.80 14.83
CA CYS A 88 -2.99 -2.49 14.73
C CYS A 88 -4.04 -1.87 15.65
N ASP A 89 -3.69 -1.56 16.90
CA ASP A 89 -4.60 -0.88 17.85
C ASP A 89 -4.99 0.51 17.36
N GLN A 90 -4.01 1.35 16.98
CA GLN A 90 -4.26 2.70 16.48
C GLN A 90 -5.16 2.70 15.23
N PHE A 91 -4.85 1.85 14.26
CA PHE A 91 -5.56 1.82 12.99
C PHE A 91 -6.97 1.22 13.11
N SER A 92 -7.16 0.19 13.94
CA SER A 92 -8.49 -0.31 14.24
C SER A 92 -9.35 0.74 14.93
N THR A 93 -8.79 1.52 15.84
CA THR A 93 -9.48 2.64 16.53
C THR A 93 -9.92 3.72 15.53
N ILE A 94 -9.12 4.02 14.51
CA ILE A 94 -9.46 4.95 13.42
C ILE A 94 -10.60 4.40 12.53
N GLY A 95 -10.82 3.10 12.53
CA GLY A 95 -11.86 2.43 11.75
C GLY A 95 -11.36 1.71 10.51
N LEU A 96 -10.06 1.48 10.40
CA LEU A 96 -9.45 0.68 9.35
C LEU A 96 -9.78 -0.82 9.51
N GLN A 97 -9.79 -1.53 8.39
CA GLN A 97 -9.95 -2.99 8.33
C GLN A 97 -8.73 -3.68 7.71
N LYS A 98 -7.79 -2.92 7.19
CA LYS A 98 -6.59 -3.42 6.53
C LYS A 98 -5.36 -2.63 6.95
N ILE A 99 -4.28 -3.34 7.16
CA ILE A 99 -2.95 -2.78 7.47
C ILE A 99 -1.93 -3.51 6.60
N TYR A 100 -0.99 -2.77 6.01
CA TYR A 100 0.11 -3.41 5.29
C TYR A 100 1.46 -3.01 5.84
N CYS A 101 2.42 -3.89 5.61
CA CYS A 101 3.83 -3.59 5.81
C CYS A 101 4.60 -4.00 4.55
N PRO A 102 5.37 -3.08 3.94
CA PRO A 102 6.27 -3.43 2.87
C PRO A 102 7.38 -4.36 3.38
N SER A 103 7.84 -5.25 2.51
CA SER A 103 9.03 -6.05 2.82
C SER A 103 10.27 -5.17 2.78
N ILE A 104 10.75 -4.78 3.95
CA ILE A 104 11.96 -3.97 4.12
C ILE A 104 13.02 -4.82 4.76
N THR A 105 13.84 -5.47 3.94
CA THR A 105 14.97 -6.28 4.36
C THR A 105 16.16 -5.94 3.50
N ASN A 106 17.26 -5.51 4.14
CA ASN A 106 18.48 -5.08 3.45
C ASN A 106 19.69 -5.98 3.75
N ARG A 107 19.53 -6.94 4.67
CA ARG A 107 20.57 -7.93 4.97
C ARG A 107 20.57 -9.06 3.95
N ARG A 108 21.66 -9.80 3.89
CA ARG A 108 21.71 -11.05 3.11
C ARG A 108 20.67 -12.04 3.66
N VAL A 109 19.88 -12.60 2.77
CA VAL A 109 18.83 -13.60 3.07
C VAL A 109 19.32 -14.98 2.69
N THR A 110 18.99 -15.99 3.49
CA THR A 110 19.35 -17.41 3.31
C THR A 110 18.12 -18.25 2.97
N ALA A 111 18.34 -19.50 2.58
CA ALA A 111 17.25 -20.46 2.38
C ALA A 111 16.47 -20.74 3.69
N GLU A 112 17.15 -20.72 4.83
CA GLU A 112 16.51 -20.92 6.13
C GLU A 112 15.61 -19.73 6.52
N ASP A 113 15.97 -18.51 6.13
CA ASP A 113 15.11 -17.34 6.30
C ASP A 113 13.80 -17.52 5.53
N PHE A 114 13.86 -17.95 4.27
CA PHE A 114 12.66 -18.22 3.47
C PHE A 114 11.81 -19.33 4.08
N LYS A 115 12.41 -20.38 4.60
CA LYS A 115 11.73 -21.48 5.27
C LYS A 115 11.00 -21.05 6.54
N ALA A 116 11.55 -20.07 7.27
CA ALA A 116 10.96 -19.52 8.48
C ALA A 116 9.89 -18.43 8.20
N THR A 117 9.90 -17.81 7.03
CA THR A 117 8.97 -16.73 6.64
C THR A 117 7.48 -17.07 6.89
N PRO A 118 6.95 -18.28 6.53
CA PRO A 118 5.56 -18.60 6.79
C PRO A 118 5.17 -18.54 8.28
N ALA A 119 6.08 -18.88 9.18
CA ALA A 119 5.84 -18.76 10.63
C ALA A 119 5.78 -17.28 11.06
N CYS A 120 6.69 -16.45 10.55
CA CYS A 120 6.66 -15.01 10.79
C CYS A 120 5.37 -14.35 10.29
N ILE A 121 4.89 -14.78 9.12
CA ILE A 121 3.63 -14.30 8.53
C ILE A 121 2.44 -14.68 9.41
N ARG A 122 2.38 -15.93 9.92
CA ARG A 122 1.29 -16.37 10.81
C ARG A 122 1.24 -15.54 12.08
N GLU A 123 2.36 -15.30 12.72
CA GLU A 123 2.41 -14.52 13.96
C GLU A 123 1.96 -13.08 13.76
N ALA A 124 2.43 -12.39 12.72
CA ALA A 124 1.97 -11.04 12.40
C ALA A 124 0.47 -11.01 12.02
N GLY A 125 -0.01 -12.04 11.33
CA GLY A 125 -1.42 -12.22 10.99
C GLY A 125 -2.30 -12.45 12.23
N ASP A 126 -1.83 -13.25 13.20
CA ASP A 126 -2.53 -13.49 14.46
C ASP A 126 -2.64 -12.21 15.30
N ILE A 127 -1.58 -11.37 15.32
CA ILE A 127 -1.63 -10.06 15.98
C ILE A 127 -2.68 -9.17 15.32
N ALA A 128 -2.65 -9.01 13.98
CA ALA A 128 -3.60 -8.16 13.27
C ALA A 128 -5.06 -8.62 13.47
N ARG A 129 -5.29 -9.94 13.50
CA ARG A 129 -6.61 -10.55 13.74
C ARG A 129 -7.21 -10.16 15.08
N GLN A 130 -6.39 -9.98 16.14
CA GLN A 130 -6.86 -9.55 17.47
C GLN A 130 -7.53 -8.17 17.43
N PHE A 131 -7.18 -7.35 16.43
CA PHE A 131 -7.72 -6.00 16.22
C PHE A 131 -8.74 -5.95 15.04
N ASN A 132 -9.18 -7.10 14.53
CA ASN A 132 -10.08 -7.21 13.37
C ASN A 132 -9.50 -6.59 12.09
N LEU A 133 -8.16 -6.60 11.93
CA LEU A 133 -7.46 -6.11 10.74
C LEU A 133 -6.95 -7.26 9.88
N THR A 134 -7.13 -7.17 8.58
CA THR A 134 -6.41 -8.00 7.61
C THR A 134 -4.99 -7.45 7.44
N ALA A 135 -3.99 -8.28 7.72
CA ALA A 135 -2.60 -7.97 7.43
C ALA A 135 -2.30 -8.15 5.94
N MET A 136 -1.55 -7.23 5.36
CA MET A 136 -1.15 -7.33 3.96
C MET A 136 0.37 -7.22 3.81
N ILE A 137 0.91 -7.98 2.88
CA ILE A 137 2.32 -7.93 2.53
C ILE A 137 2.46 -7.22 1.18
N GLU A 138 3.21 -6.13 1.18
CA GLU A 138 3.69 -5.49 -0.02
C GLU A 138 5.10 -6.00 -0.32
N PHE A 139 5.31 -6.60 -1.50
CA PHE A 139 6.67 -6.87 -1.95
C PHE A 139 7.34 -5.57 -2.41
N ALA A 140 8.62 -5.42 -2.12
CA ALA A 140 9.35 -4.21 -2.47
C ALA A 140 10.56 -4.53 -3.37
N ARG A 141 10.65 -3.89 -4.54
CA ARG A 141 11.68 -4.14 -5.55
C ARG A 141 13.12 -4.06 -5.04
N THR A 142 13.36 -3.28 -4.00
CA THR A 142 14.67 -3.06 -3.40
C THR A 142 14.97 -3.98 -2.22
N SER A 143 13.99 -4.73 -1.73
CA SER A 143 14.17 -5.67 -0.63
C SER A 143 14.99 -6.88 -1.09
N THR A 144 15.85 -7.39 -0.20
CA THR A 144 16.53 -8.68 -0.39
C THR A 144 15.63 -9.87 -0.06
N HIS A 145 14.44 -9.62 0.53
CA HIS A 145 13.44 -10.62 0.88
C HIS A 145 12.06 -10.17 0.38
N LEU A 146 11.32 -11.05 -0.31
CA LEU A 146 10.00 -10.77 -0.91
C LEU A 146 10.03 -9.54 -1.82
N SER A 147 10.88 -9.57 -2.84
CA SER A 147 11.01 -8.50 -3.83
C SER A 147 10.16 -8.68 -5.09
N THR A 148 9.41 -9.78 -5.19
CA THR A 148 8.56 -10.11 -6.36
C THR A 148 7.17 -10.58 -5.94
N LEU A 149 6.20 -10.41 -6.83
CA LEU A 149 4.85 -10.96 -6.66
C LEU A 149 4.91 -12.48 -6.44
N ARG A 150 5.71 -13.19 -7.24
CA ARG A 150 5.85 -14.66 -7.17
C ARG A 150 6.30 -15.13 -5.78
N SER A 151 7.37 -14.60 -5.24
CA SER A 151 7.90 -15.00 -3.94
C SER A 151 6.89 -14.72 -2.82
N THR A 152 6.22 -13.57 -2.89
CA THR A 152 5.20 -13.17 -1.90
C THR A 152 3.97 -14.07 -1.92
N LEU A 153 3.43 -14.37 -3.10
CA LEU A 153 2.31 -15.32 -3.24
C LEU A 153 2.70 -16.72 -2.69
N THR A 154 3.92 -17.18 -2.95
CA THR A 154 4.39 -18.48 -2.49
C THR A 154 4.37 -18.56 -0.96
N VAL A 155 5.04 -17.64 -0.26
CA VAL A 155 5.15 -17.71 1.20
C VAL A 155 3.84 -17.43 1.93
N ILE A 156 2.96 -16.56 1.38
CA ILE A 156 1.61 -16.32 1.94
C ILE A 156 0.79 -17.61 1.85
N ARG A 157 0.84 -18.33 0.71
CA ARG A 157 0.14 -19.59 0.53
C ARG A 157 0.69 -20.69 1.44
N GLU A 158 2.02 -20.75 1.63
CA GLU A 158 2.66 -21.68 2.59
C GLU A 158 2.29 -21.34 4.03
N ALA A 159 2.16 -20.06 4.37
CA ALA A 159 1.68 -19.66 5.68
C ALA A 159 0.25 -20.12 5.95
N ALA A 160 -0.58 -20.26 4.91
CA ALA A 160 -1.98 -20.73 4.96
C ALA A 160 -2.82 -19.99 6.01
N HIS A 161 -2.55 -18.69 6.23
CA HIS A 161 -3.21 -17.88 7.24
C HIS A 161 -4.32 -17.04 6.61
N SER A 162 -5.58 -17.26 7.02
CA SER A 162 -6.76 -16.64 6.41
C SER A 162 -6.79 -15.11 6.51
N ASN A 163 -6.08 -14.54 7.49
CA ASN A 163 -6.05 -13.11 7.76
C ASN A 163 -4.82 -12.38 7.18
N VAL A 164 -3.99 -13.08 6.38
CA VAL A 164 -2.85 -12.45 5.69
C VAL A 164 -3.04 -12.56 4.19
N ARG A 165 -2.87 -11.46 3.48
CA ARG A 165 -3.14 -11.37 2.05
C ARG A 165 -2.04 -10.58 1.32
N PRO A 166 -1.81 -10.84 0.04
CA PRO A 166 -0.94 -10.02 -0.78
C PRO A 166 -1.61 -8.71 -1.16
N MET A 167 -0.82 -7.65 -1.30
CA MET A 167 -1.17 -6.47 -2.07
C MET A 167 -0.28 -6.35 -3.31
N LEU A 168 -0.71 -5.57 -4.27
CA LEU A 168 0.01 -5.32 -5.50
C LEU A 168 0.32 -3.83 -5.62
N ASP A 169 1.60 -3.47 -5.59
CA ASP A 169 2.09 -2.14 -5.95
C ASP A 169 2.59 -2.16 -7.40
N PHE A 170 2.05 -1.30 -8.25
CA PHE A 170 2.39 -1.27 -9.68
C PHE A 170 3.85 -0.86 -9.93
N PHE A 171 4.39 0.03 -9.09
CA PHE A 171 5.78 0.45 -9.22
C PHE A 171 6.73 -0.70 -8.88
N HIS A 172 6.52 -1.35 -7.73
CA HIS A 172 7.36 -2.49 -7.34
C HIS A 172 7.22 -3.67 -8.29
N PHE A 173 6.03 -3.86 -8.84
CA PHE A 173 5.77 -4.91 -9.83
C PHE A 173 6.50 -4.65 -11.14
N TRP A 174 6.30 -3.46 -11.73
CA TRP A 174 6.80 -3.16 -13.08
C TRP A 174 8.27 -2.78 -13.14
N SER A 175 8.76 -2.00 -12.18
CA SER A 175 10.16 -1.60 -12.11
C SER A 175 11.08 -2.63 -11.43
N GLY A 176 10.51 -3.66 -10.80
CA GLY A 176 11.23 -4.75 -10.16
C GLY A 176 11.53 -5.93 -11.08
N MET A 177 11.72 -7.11 -10.47
CA MET A 177 12.01 -8.36 -11.15
C MET A 177 10.78 -9.20 -11.49
N SER A 178 9.57 -8.77 -11.08
CA SER A 178 8.33 -9.44 -11.46
C SER A 178 8.10 -9.34 -12.96
N LYS A 179 7.39 -10.31 -13.52
CA LYS A 179 7.04 -10.36 -14.94
C LYS A 179 5.54 -10.18 -15.10
N PHE A 180 5.11 -9.65 -16.25
CA PHE A 180 3.68 -9.46 -16.50
C PHE A 180 2.88 -10.76 -16.35
N GLU A 181 3.44 -11.89 -16.76
CA GLU A 181 2.85 -13.23 -16.66
C GLU A 181 2.69 -13.70 -15.20
N ASP A 182 3.40 -13.10 -14.25
CA ASP A 182 3.22 -13.43 -12.83
C ASP A 182 1.82 -13.04 -12.32
N LEU A 183 1.12 -12.12 -13.01
CA LEU A 183 -0.28 -11.79 -12.73
C LEU A 183 -1.21 -13.01 -12.92
N ASP A 184 -0.87 -13.93 -13.81
CA ASP A 184 -1.64 -15.15 -14.02
C ASP A 184 -1.63 -16.09 -12.80
N MET A 185 -0.60 -15.99 -11.96
CA MET A 185 -0.51 -16.74 -10.70
C MET A 185 -1.51 -16.29 -9.64
N ILE A 186 -2.04 -15.08 -9.74
CA ILE A 186 -3.03 -14.56 -8.78
C ILE A 186 -4.31 -15.39 -8.87
N ARG A 187 -4.80 -15.85 -7.72
CA ARG A 187 -6.09 -16.53 -7.62
C ARG A 187 -7.23 -15.51 -7.56
N SER A 188 -8.43 -15.91 -7.95
CA SER A 188 -9.62 -15.04 -7.88
C SER A 188 -9.81 -14.49 -6.47
N GLY A 189 -9.94 -13.17 -6.35
CA GLY A 189 -10.12 -12.45 -5.10
C GLY A 189 -8.94 -12.49 -4.12
N GLU A 190 -7.74 -12.92 -4.55
CA GLU A 190 -6.58 -13.07 -3.64
C GLU A 190 -5.94 -11.75 -3.24
N ILE A 191 -5.89 -10.75 -4.13
CA ILE A 191 -5.33 -9.42 -3.83
C ILE A 191 -6.25 -8.64 -2.90
N ALA A 192 -5.72 -8.07 -1.83
CA ALA A 192 -6.49 -7.34 -0.84
C ALA A 192 -6.47 -5.82 -1.05
N HIS A 193 -5.42 -5.28 -1.66
CA HIS A 193 -5.23 -3.86 -1.91
C HIS A 193 -4.29 -3.62 -3.07
N VAL A 194 -4.37 -2.44 -3.71
CA VAL A 194 -3.55 -2.09 -4.86
C VAL A 194 -3.05 -0.65 -4.72
N HIS A 195 -1.74 -0.47 -4.87
CA HIS A 195 -1.16 0.84 -5.16
C HIS A 195 -1.14 1.07 -6.67
N PHE A 196 -1.77 2.15 -7.07
CA PHE A 196 -2.05 2.48 -8.46
C PHE A 196 -1.28 3.74 -8.87
N GLN A 197 -0.17 3.54 -9.52
CA GLN A 197 0.65 4.58 -10.14
C GLN A 197 1.13 4.11 -11.52
N ASP A 198 1.56 5.06 -12.35
CA ASP A 198 2.32 4.77 -13.55
C ASP A 198 3.82 4.94 -13.28
N ILE A 199 4.66 4.52 -14.18
CA ILE A 199 6.10 4.45 -14.00
C ILE A 199 6.79 5.13 -15.19
N LEU A 200 7.74 6.00 -14.93
CA LEU A 200 8.56 6.67 -15.95
C LEU A 200 9.29 5.65 -16.83
N ASP A 201 9.47 6.00 -18.09
CA ASP A 201 10.33 5.25 -19.03
C ASP A 201 11.80 5.56 -18.76
N THR A 202 12.31 5.00 -17.67
CA THR A 202 13.68 5.18 -17.20
C THR A 202 14.32 3.80 -16.99
N PRO A 203 15.62 3.64 -17.31
CA PRO A 203 16.32 2.41 -16.98
C PRO A 203 16.13 1.99 -15.53
N ARG A 204 15.88 0.70 -15.30
CA ARG A 204 15.54 0.16 -13.96
C ARG A 204 16.63 0.42 -12.92
N GLU A 205 17.87 0.51 -13.35
CA GLU A 205 19.06 0.81 -12.54
C GLU A 205 19.02 2.24 -11.96
N LEU A 206 18.38 3.17 -12.67
CA LEU A 206 18.23 4.58 -12.27
C LEU A 206 16.91 4.86 -11.59
N MET A 207 16.02 3.87 -11.50
CA MET A 207 14.67 4.04 -10.99
C MET A 207 14.67 4.12 -9.47
N ASP A 208 14.18 5.22 -8.94
CA ASP A 208 13.86 5.42 -7.53
C ASP A 208 12.36 5.74 -7.32
N ASN A 209 11.95 6.08 -6.12
CA ASN A 209 10.55 6.38 -5.81
C ASN A 209 9.99 7.60 -6.59
N ASN A 210 10.84 8.49 -7.12
CA ASN A 210 10.41 9.62 -7.96
C ASN A 210 10.00 9.15 -9.37
N GLY A 211 10.30 7.92 -9.73
CA GLY A 211 9.81 7.29 -10.96
C GLY A 211 8.32 6.93 -10.92
N ARG A 212 7.64 7.12 -9.78
CA ARG A 212 6.19 6.96 -9.67
C ARG A 212 5.49 8.22 -10.16
N VAL A 213 4.67 8.11 -11.19
CA VAL A 213 3.91 9.22 -11.77
C VAL A 213 2.41 8.94 -11.75
N ILE A 214 1.61 9.97 -11.98
CA ILE A 214 0.15 9.82 -12.03
C ILE A 214 -0.21 8.82 -13.13
N PRO A 215 -1.14 7.89 -12.92
CA PRO A 215 -1.60 6.94 -13.94
C PRO A 215 -1.95 7.62 -15.27
N GLY A 216 -1.31 7.16 -16.33
CA GLY A 216 -1.41 7.72 -17.68
C GLY A 216 -0.28 8.69 -18.08
N ASP A 217 0.62 9.03 -17.16
CA ASP A 217 1.80 9.88 -17.44
C ASP A 217 3.10 9.08 -17.63
N GLY A 218 3.04 7.76 -17.51
CA GLY A 218 4.19 6.87 -17.64
C GLY A 218 4.11 5.91 -18.81
N ALA A 219 4.97 4.89 -18.77
CA ALA A 219 5.11 3.89 -19.82
C ALA A 219 4.71 2.47 -19.37
N ALA A 220 4.28 2.28 -18.13
CA ALA A 220 3.85 0.97 -17.67
C ALA A 220 2.51 0.56 -18.31
N PRO A 221 2.25 -0.74 -18.53
CA PRO A 221 1.00 -1.23 -19.13
C PRO A 221 -0.15 -1.20 -18.11
N VAL A 222 -0.40 -0.05 -17.45
CA VAL A 222 -1.35 0.09 -16.34
C VAL A 222 -2.77 -0.36 -16.70
N VAL A 223 -3.23 -0.10 -17.93
CA VAL A 223 -4.54 -0.56 -18.42
C VAL A 223 -4.61 -2.08 -18.48
N ALA A 224 -3.54 -2.73 -18.97
CA ALA A 224 -3.49 -4.19 -19.05
C ALA A 224 -3.43 -4.84 -17.64
N ILE A 225 -2.69 -4.24 -16.72
CA ILE A 225 -2.62 -4.70 -15.33
C ILE A 225 -4.00 -4.58 -14.66
N LEU A 226 -4.71 -3.46 -14.84
CA LEU A 226 -6.06 -3.27 -14.30
C LEU A 226 -7.05 -4.32 -14.83
N ARG A 227 -6.99 -4.63 -16.14
CA ARG A 227 -7.82 -5.68 -16.75
C ARG A 227 -7.53 -7.05 -16.15
N LYS A 228 -6.25 -7.39 -15.99
CA LYS A 228 -5.84 -8.64 -15.31
C LYS A 228 -6.37 -8.72 -13.88
N LEU A 229 -6.30 -7.62 -13.12
CA LEU A 229 -6.87 -7.57 -11.76
C LEU A 229 -8.40 -7.78 -11.77
N ALA A 230 -9.12 -7.19 -12.73
CA ALA A 230 -10.56 -7.41 -12.89
C ALA A 230 -10.88 -8.87 -13.23
N GLU A 231 -10.13 -9.50 -14.14
CA GLU A 231 -10.22 -10.94 -14.45
C GLU A 231 -10.00 -11.82 -13.20
N LYS A 232 -9.16 -11.35 -12.26
CA LYS A 232 -8.90 -12.01 -10.97
C LYS A 232 -9.90 -11.60 -9.87
N ALA A 233 -11.03 -11.00 -10.24
CA ALA A 233 -12.10 -10.54 -9.36
C ALA A 233 -11.66 -9.51 -8.31
N TYR A 234 -10.65 -8.70 -8.61
CA TYR A 234 -10.34 -7.54 -7.77
C TYR A 234 -11.30 -6.39 -8.12
N SER A 235 -12.02 -5.88 -7.14
CA SER A 235 -12.94 -4.74 -7.26
C SER A 235 -12.71 -3.66 -6.20
N GLY A 236 -11.62 -3.80 -5.45
CA GLY A 236 -11.27 -2.94 -4.32
C GLY A 236 -10.73 -1.55 -4.71
N PRO A 237 -10.22 -0.81 -3.71
CA PRO A 237 -9.61 0.49 -3.91
C PRO A 237 -8.32 0.42 -4.74
N LEU A 238 -8.14 1.43 -5.59
CA LEU A 238 -6.91 1.74 -6.30
C LEU A 238 -6.30 2.98 -5.63
N SER A 239 -5.28 2.81 -4.82
CA SER A 239 -4.70 3.86 -4.00
C SER A 239 -3.50 4.48 -4.69
N VAL A 240 -3.59 5.77 -5.02
CA VAL A 240 -2.52 6.48 -5.73
C VAL A 240 -1.44 6.91 -4.74
N GLU A 241 -0.27 6.27 -4.83
CA GLU A 241 0.89 6.55 -3.99
C GLU A 241 2.02 7.18 -4.81
N LEU A 242 2.29 8.46 -4.57
CA LEU A 242 3.30 9.23 -5.30
C LEU A 242 4.28 9.91 -4.34
N PHE A 243 5.54 10.06 -4.81
CA PHE A 243 6.63 10.63 -4.02
C PHE A 243 7.23 11.89 -4.65
N LEU A 244 6.73 12.32 -5.81
CA LEU A 244 7.19 13.54 -6.49
C LEU A 244 7.03 14.75 -5.57
N MET A 245 8.11 15.48 -5.36
CA MET A 245 8.15 16.63 -4.45
C MET A 245 7.12 17.69 -4.83
N GLU A 246 6.90 17.94 -6.11
CA GLU A 246 5.89 18.88 -6.60
C GLU A 246 4.46 18.53 -6.12
N LEU A 247 4.13 17.23 -6.05
CA LEU A 247 2.84 16.76 -5.57
C LEU A 247 2.78 16.78 -4.03
N GLN A 248 3.85 16.32 -3.38
CA GLN A 248 3.92 16.29 -1.92
C GLN A 248 3.82 17.67 -1.28
N GLN A 249 4.33 18.71 -1.94
CA GLN A 249 4.32 20.11 -1.51
C GLN A 249 3.18 20.94 -2.13
N GLY A 250 2.48 20.38 -3.12
CA GLY A 250 1.37 21.02 -3.81
C GLY A 250 0.14 21.20 -2.91
N ASP A 251 -0.79 22.06 -3.33
CA ASP A 251 -2.09 22.18 -2.68
C ASP A 251 -2.86 20.88 -2.78
N PRO A 252 -3.31 20.27 -1.66
CA PRO A 252 -3.95 18.95 -1.69
C PRO A 252 -5.23 18.87 -2.53
N PHE A 253 -5.99 19.96 -2.64
CA PHE A 253 -7.19 20.00 -3.49
C PHE A 253 -6.81 19.92 -4.97
N GLU A 254 -5.83 20.72 -5.41
CA GLU A 254 -5.37 20.75 -6.80
C GLU A 254 -4.70 19.40 -7.18
N VAL A 255 -3.88 18.87 -6.28
CA VAL A 255 -3.24 17.56 -6.47
C VAL A 255 -4.29 16.44 -6.61
N ALA A 256 -5.28 16.40 -5.73
CA ALA A 256 -6.34 15.40 -5.79
C ALA A 256 -7.21 15.55 -7.03
N SER A 257 -7.53 16.78 -7.45
CA SER A 257 -8.31 17.07 -8.66
C SER A 257 -7.58 16.56 -9.92
N ARG A 258 -6.27 16.85 -10.03
CA ARG A 258 -5.43 16.36 -11.14
C ARG A 258 -5.35 14.83 -11.17
N ILE A 259 -5.18 14.20 -10.00
CA ILE A 259 -5.13 12.74 -9.86
C ILE A 259 -6.47 12.13 -10.31
N THR A 260 -7.59 12.65 -9.80
CA THR A 260 -8.92 12.14 -10.14
C THR A 260 -9.15 12.16 -11.65
N GLN A 261 -8.91 13.30 -12.31
CA GLN A 261 -9.11 13.44 -13.75
C GLN A 261 -8.33 12.39 -14.55
N LYS A 262 -7.05 12.20 -14.23
CA LYS A 262 -6.16 11.29 -14.98
C LYS A 262 -6.47 9.82 -14.66
N CYS A 263 -6.59 9.48 -13.39
CA CYS A 263 -6.85 8.10 -12.96
C CYS A 263 -8.17 7.59 -13.49
N GLU A 264 -9.25 8.38 -13.42
CA GLU A 264 -10.54 7.97 -13.95
C GLU A 264 -10.51 7.73 -15.47
N ALA A 265 -9.75 8.53 -16.21
CA ALA A 265 -9.58 8.30 -17.66
C ALA A 265 -8.92 6.93 -17.94
N VAL A 266 -7.87 6.58 -17.16
CA VAL A 266 -7.20 5.26 -17.26
C VAL A 266 -8.14 4.13 -16.81
N MET A 267 -8.88 4.32 -15.72
CA MET A 267 -9.82 3.32 -15.20
C MET A 267 -10.97 3.06 -16.19
N ARG A 268 -11.53 4.10 -16.83
CA ARG A 268 -12.52 3.96 -17.90
C ARG A 268 -11.95 3.21 -19.11
N LYS A 269 -10.72 3.52 -19.54
CA LYS A 269 -10.03 2.80 -20.63
C LYS A 269 -9.82 1.33 -20.30
N ALA A 270 -9.63 1.00 -19.05
CA ALA A 270 -9.52 -0.37 -18.57
C ALA A 270 -10.87 -1.08 -18.40
N GLY A 271 -11.98 -0.35 -18.33
CA GLY A 271 -13.33 -0.88 -18.08
C GLY A 271 -13.56 -1.27 -16.62
N VAL A 272 -12.94 -0.55 -15.67
CA VAL A 272 -12.98 -0.86 -14.24
C VAL A 272 -13.56 0.26 -13.35
N LEU A 273 -13.98 1.38 -13.97
CA LEU A 273 -14.67 2.49 -13.31
C LEU A 273 -16.18 2.31 -13.47
#